data_8347cef6365a965b5063434f561aeca0
#
_entry.id   8347cef6365a965b5063434f561aeca0
#
_cell.length_a   1.000
_cell.length_b   1.000
_cell.length_c   1.000
_cell.angle_alpha   90.00
_cell.angle_beta   90.00
_cell.angle_gamma   90.00
#
_symmetry.space_group_name_H-M   'P 1'
#
loop_
_entity.id
_entity.type
_entity.pdbx_description
1 polymer ?
#
loop_
_entity_poly.entity_id
_entity_poly.type
_entity_poly.pdbx_seq_one_letter_code
_entity_poly.pdbx_strand_id
1 'polypeptide(L)'
;SKGMLIGEAPCTKDLIEITDKDFNTVSAVSIGIIFAIIFFVFKSVSLPVILVGVIEFAIYINMGLPYYTHTTLPFIASIVIGTIQLGSTVDYAILMTTRYKTERSAGKSKQEAITIAHSSSIQSVIVSALSFFAATFGVGLYSDIDMISSLCNLMARGAIISMFTVIFMLPSMFMIFDKLICHTSIGFTPESAAKEKARKERRHHVSRKPKLS
;
A
#
# COMPACT_ATOMS: atom_id res chain seq x y z
N SER A 1 3.11 -47.92 1.91
CA SER A 1 1.72 -47.49 2.10
C SER A 1 1.71 -46.31 3.05
N LYS A 2 1.36 -45.13 2.54
CA LYS A 2 1.12 -43.94 3.38
C LYS A 2 -0.25 -44.14 4.05
N GLY A 3 -0.26 -44.44 5.34
CA GLY A 3 -1.49 -44.47 6.13
C GLY A 3 -2.06 -43.05 6.22
N MET A 4 -3.31 -42.88 5.83
CA MET A 4 -4.02 -41.60 5.94
C MET A 4 -4.76 -41.60 7.27
N LEU A 5 -4.35 -40.79 8.23
CA LEU A 5 -5.07 -40.54 9.45
C LEU A 5 -6.26 -39.61 9.14
N ILE A 6 -7.48 -40.08 9.41
CA ILE A 6 -8.71 -39.34 9.21
C ILE A 6 -9.25 -38.97 10.58
N GLY A 7 -9.54 -37.67 10.79
CA GLY A 7 -10.10 -37.17 12.05
C GLY A 7 -9.98 -35.63 12.14
N GLU A 8 -10.59 -35.06 13.18
CA GLU A 8 -10.62 -33.61 13.36
C GLU A 8 -9.22 -33.00 13.62
N ALA A 9 -8.39 -33.67 14.40
CA ALA A 9 -7.04 -33.20 14.72
C ALA A 9 -6.08 -33.20 13.53
N PRO A 10 -6.00 -34.23 12.66
CA PRO A 10 -5.22 -34.15 11.42
C PRO A 10 -5.72 -33.10 10.46
N CYS A 11 -7.05 -32.95 10.30
CA CYS A 11 -7.67 -31.93 9.47
C CYS A 11 -7.30 -30.49 9.91
N THR A 12 -7.33 -30.24 11.22
CA THR A 12 -6.93 -28.94 11.79
C THR A 12 -5.45 -28.65 11.55
N LYS A 13 -4.59 -29.66 11.67
CA LYS A 13 -3.15 -29.52 11.41
C LYS A 13 -2.88 -29.20 9.94
N ASP A 14 -3.49 -29.93 9.03
CA ASP A 14 -3.36 -29.70 7.59
C ASP A 14 -3.89 -28.32 7.21
N LEU A 15 -5.00 -27.87 7.83
CA LEU A 15 -5.56 -26.55 7.61
C LEU A 15 -4.59 -25.44 8.04
N ILE A 16 -3.93 -25.57 9.19
CA ILE A 16 -2.93 -24.61 9.67
C ILE A 16 -1.75 -24.55 8.71
N GLU A 17 -1.20 -25.70 8.29
CA GLU A 17 -0.05 -25.76 7.40
C GLU A 17 -0.35 -25.19 6.00
N ILE A 18 -1.54 -25.47 5.46
CA ILE A 18 -2.01 -24.90 4.20
C ILE A 18 -2.19 -23.38 4.33
N THR A 19 -2.81 -22.93 5.43
CA THR A 19 -3.06 -21.49 5.67
C THR A 19 -1.77 -20.69 5.77
N ASP A 20 -0.76 -21.20 6.47
CA ASP A 20 0.56 -20.54 6.57
C ASP A 20 1.26 -20.45 5.21
N LYS A 21 1.17 -21.49 4.41
CA LYS A 21 1.72 -21.50 3.06
C LYS A 21 0.99 -20.53 2.14
N ASP A 22 -0.34 -20.51 2.22
CA ASP A 22 -1.18 -19.61 1.42
C ASP A 22 -0.96 -18.16 1.83
N PHE A 23 -0.87 -17.87 3.13
CA PHE A 23 -0.55 -16.53 3.64
C PHE A 23 0.76 -16.01 3.05
N ASN A 24 1.84 -16.79 3.14
CA ASN A 24 3.13 -16.40 2.59
C ASN A 24 3.10 -16.20 1.07
N THR A 25 2.40 -17.08 0.35
CA THR A 25 2.30 -17.01 -1.11
C THR A 25 1.47 -15.80 -1.55
N VAL A 26 0.29 -15.60 -0.96
CA VAL A 26 -0.61 -14.48 -1.29
C VAL A 26 0.04 -13.14 -0.92
N SER A 27 0.69 -13.05 0.23
CA SER A 27 1.42 -11.84 0.64
C SER A 27 2.56 -11.53 -0.32
N ALA A 28 3.40 -12.50 -0.67
CA ALA A 28 4.51 -12.30 -1.59
C ALA A 28 4.05 -11.87 -2.99
N VAL A 29 2.98 -12.50 -3.52
CA VAL A 29 2.40 -12.15 -4.82
C VAL A 29 1.79 -10.74 -4.77
N SER A 30 1.03 -10.40 -3.73
CA SER A 30 0.41 -9.09 -3.56
C SER A 30 1.45 -7.98 -3.46
N ILE A 31 2.48 -8.16 -2.65
CA ILE A 31 3.62 -7.23 -2.53
C ILE A 31 4.32 -7.09 -3.87
N GLY A 32 4.58 -8.19 -4.57
CA GLY A 32 5.23 -8.18 -5.89
C GLY A 32 4.44 -7.41 -6.95
N ILE A 33 3.12 -7.59 -6.99
CA ILE A 33 2.24 -6.86 -7.91
C ILE A 33 2.22 -5.37 -7.58
N ILE A 34 2.07 -5.00 -6.31
CA ILE A 34 2.05 -3.60 -5.89
C ILE A 34 3.40 -2.94 -6.13
N PHE A 35 4.49 -3.65 -5.84
CA PHE A 35 5.83 -3.18 -6.18
C PHE A 35 5.97 -2.88 -7.67
N ALA A 36 5.51 -3.79 -8.54
CA ALA A 36 5.53 -3.58 -9.98
C ALA A 36 4.68 -2.38 -10.41
N ILE A 37 3.45 -2.24 -9.89
CA ILE A 37 2.58 -1.11 -10.19
C ILE A 37 3.25 0.22 -9.82
N ILE A 38 3.76 0.34 -8.61
CA ILE A 38 4.42 1.57 -8.13
C ILE A 38 5.68 1.85 -8.96
N PHE A 39 6.46 0.82 -9.29
CA PHE A 39 7.64 0.93 -10.13
C PHE A 39 7.30 1.51 -11.51
N PHE A 40 6.26 1.00 -12.17
CA PHE A 40 5.84 1.48 -13.48
C PHE A 40 5.26 2.90 -13.44
N VAL A 41 4.47 3.22 -12.39
CA VAL A 41 3.83 4.53 -12.22
C VAL A 41 4.88 5.63 -11.98
N PHE A 42 5.83 5.38 -11.10
CA PHE A 42 6.81 6.40 -10.70
C PHE A 42 8.13 6.29 -11.46
N LYS A 43 8.36 5.19 -12.17
CA LYS A 43 9.64 4.90 -12.88
C LYS A 43 10.84 5.06 -11.94
N SER A 44 10.71 4.50 -10.75
CA SER A 44 11.65 4.58 -9.65
C SER A 44 11.76 3.24 -8.97
N VAL A 45 12.97 2.85 -8.58
CA VAL A 45 13.19 1.62 -7.79
C VAL A 45 13.05 1.89 -6.29
N SER A 46 13.45 3.08 -5.83
CA SER A 46 13.44 3.42 -4.40
C SER A 46 12.03 3.65 -3.84
N LEU A 47 11.14 4.25 -4.63
CA LEU A 47 9.78 4.55 -4.17
C LEU A 47 8.97 3.30 -3.81
N PRO A 48 8.93 2.23 -4.65
CA PRO A 48 8.25 1.01 -4.28
C PRO A 48 8.74 0.43 -2.95
N VAL A 49 10.06 0.41 -2.73
CA VAL A 49 10.64 -0.12 -1.48
C VAL A 49 10.18 0.68 -0.27
N ILE A 50 10.21 2.01 -0.35
CA ILE A 50 9.79 2.90 0.75
C ILE A 50 8.28 2.76 1.01
N LEU A 51 7.46 2.81 -0.05
CA LEU A 51 6.01 2.76 0.09
C LEU A 51 5.54 1.41 0.63
N VAL A 52 6.02 0.31 0.04
CA VAL A 52 5.69 -1.04 0.52
C VAL A 52 6.16 -1.22 1.95
N GLY A 53 7.35 -0.76 2.30
CA GLY A 53 7.86 -0.83 3.68
C GLY A 53 6.96 -0.10 4.69
N VAL A 54 6.46 1.09 4.36
CA VAL A 54 5.53 1.85 5.22
C VAL A 54 4.18 1.14 5.35
N ILE A 55 3.68 0.57 4.25
CA ILE A 55 2.41 -0.16 4.24
C ILE A 55 2.51 -1.45 5.05
N GLU A 56 3.54 -2.24 4.83
CA GLU A 56 3.80 -3.47 5.60
C GLU A 56 3.94 -3.17 7.09
N PHE A 57 4.62 -2.11 7.46
CA PHE A 57 4.73 -1.68 8.84
C PHE A 57 3.35 -1.44 9.48
N ALA A 58 2.41 -0.78 8.77
CA ALA A 58 1.04 -0.59 9.24
C ALA A 58 0.28 -1.92 9.41
N ILE A 59 0.47 -2.87 8.48
CA ILE A 59 -0.12 -4.20 8.54
C ILE A 59 0.40 -4.97 9.76
N TYR A 60 1.72 -4.96 9.99
CA TYR A 60 2.32 -5.63 11.14
C TYR A 60 1.84 -5.06 12.48
N ILE A 61 1.71 -3.73 12.58
CA ILE A 61 1.10 -3.10 13.78
C ILE A 61 -0.32 -3.63 13.99
N ASN A 62 -1.15 -3.66 12.93
CA ASN A 62 -2.53 -4.12 13.03
C ASN A 62 -2.62 -5.59 13.44
N MET A 63 -1.77 -6.43 12.88
CA MET A 63 -1.73 -7.87 13.20
C MET A 63 -1.09 -8.17 14.55
N GLY A 64 -0.24 -7.30 15.07
CA GLY A 64 0.36 -7.44 16.40
C GLY A 64 -0.59 -7.08 17.56
N LEU A 65 -1.56 -6.20 17.34
CA LEU A 65 -2.48 -5.75 18.39
C LEU A 65 -3.32 -6.86 19.04
N PRO A 66 -3.84 -7.88 18.32
CA PRO A 66 -4.58 -8.99 18.92
C PRO A 66 -3.81 -9.76 19.99
N TYR A 67 -2.49 -9.81 19.89
CA TYR A 67 -1.64 -10.41 20.92
C TYR A 67 -1.80 -9.69 22.28
N TYR A 68 -1.87 -8.36 22.26
CA TYR A 68 -2.05 -7.56 23.49
C TYR A 68 -3.50 -7.54 23.98
N THR A 69 -4.48 -7.66 23.08
CA THR A 69 -5.91 -7.66 23.43
C THR A 69 -6.44 -9.06 23.76
N HIS A 70 -5.60 -10.10 23.69
CA HIS A 70 -5.97 -11.50 23.91
C HIS A 70 -7.19 -11.96 23.08
N THR A 71 -7.35 -11.39 21.87
CA THR A 71 -8.42 -11.76 20.95
C THR A 71 -7.95 -12.87 20.02
N THR A 72 -8.72 -13.93 19.89
CA THR A 72 -8.47 -15.01 18.94
C THR A 72 -8.88 -14.56 17.55
N LEU A 73 -7.96 -14.63 16.60
CA LEU A 73 -8.24 -14.33 15.21
C LEU A 73 -8.69 -15.58 14.46
N PRO A 74 -9.72 -15.49 13.60
CA PRO A 74 -9.99 -16.54 12.64
C PRO A 74 -8.76 -16.79 11.76
N PHE A 75 -8.51 -18.05 11.41
CA PHE A 75 -7.31 -18.43 10.62
C PHE A 75 -7.21 -17.71 9.25
N ILE A 76 -8.35 -17.38 8.64
CA ILE A 76 -8.42 -16.63 7.37
C ILE A 76 -8.11 -15.13 7.56
N ALA A 77 -8.22 -14.60 8.79
CA ALA A 77 -8.09 -13.18 9.05
C ALA A 77 -6.76 -12.58 8.60
N SER A 78 -5.66 -13.28 8.79
CA SER A 78 -4.32 -12.83 8.41
C SER A 78 -4.18 -12.62 6.90
N ILE A 79 -4.69 -13.55 6.09
CA ILE A 79 -4.62 -13.47 4.62
C ILE A 79 -5.49 -12.32 4.12
N VAL A 80 -6.75 -12.26 4.60
CA VAL A 80 -7.73 -11.27 4.16
C VAL A 80 -7.30 -9.85 4.55
N ILE A 81 -6.83 -9.67 5.78
CA ILE A 81 -6.40 -8.37 6.28
C ILE A 81 -5.16 -7.90 5.56
N GLY A 82 -4.15 -8.75 5.40
CA GLY A 82 -2.92 -8.41 4.69
C GLY A 82 -3.20 -7.88 3.30
N THR A 83 -4.00 -8.58 2.50
CA THR A 83 -4.32 -8.19 1.12
C THR A 83 -5.22 -6.96 1.02
N ILE A 84 -6.28 -6.88 1.81
CA ILE A 84 -7.25 -5.76 1.76
C ILE A 84 -6.61 -4.49 2.31
N GLN A 85 -5.91 -4.57 3.44
CA GLN A 85 -5.23 -3.42 4.03
C GLN A 85 -4.11 -2.92 3.13
N LEU A 86 -3.34 -3.82 2.50
CA LEU A 86 -2.33 -3.46 1.52
C LEU A 86 -2.94 -2.68 0.35
N GLY A 87 -4.04 -3.18 -0.23
CA GLY A 87 -4.74 -2.52 -1.34
C GLY A 87 -5.30 -1.14 -0.97
N SER A 88 -5.98 -1.03 0.17
CA SER A 88 -6.58 0.25 0.60
C SER A 88 -5.56 1.30 1.02
N THR A 89 -4.39 0.88 1.52
CA THR A 89 -3.35 1.81 2.00
C THR A 89 -2.47 2.32 0.85
N VAL A 90 -2.28 1.51 -0.20
CA VAL A 90 -1.43 1.89 -1.33
C VAL A 90 -1.93 3.15 -2.03
N ASP A 91 -3.23 3.36 -2.11
CA ASP A 91 -3.83 4.54 -2.74
C ASP A 91 -3.47 5.83 -2.00
N TYR A 92 -3.45 5.81 -0.66
CA TYR A 92 -3.03 6.95 0.16
C TYR A 92 -1.56 7.30 -0.07
N ALA A 93 -0.72 6.27 -0.12
CA ALA A 93 0.70 6.43 -0.36
C ALA A 93 1.00 6.96 -1.77
N ILE A 94 0.32 6.44 -2.79
CA ILE A 94 0.45 6.91 -4.18
C ILE A 94 -0.01 8.36 -4.31
N LEU A 95 -1.13 8.73 -3.69
CA LEU A 95 -1.65 10.09 -3.74
C LEU A 95 -0.61 11.09 -3.21
N MET A 96 -0.11 10.87 -2.00
CA MET A 96 0.89 11.75 -1.38
C MET A 96 2.20 11.78 -2.17
N THR A 97 2.66 10.63 -2.66
CA THR A 97 3.88 10.54 -3.48
C THR A 97 3.75 11.27 -4.80
N THR A 98 2.58 11.20 -5.44
CA THR A 98 2.32 11.92 -6.70
C THR A 98 2.35 13.43 -6.49
N ARG A 99 1.75 13.92 -5.40
CA ARG A 99 1.81 15.33 -5.02
C ARG A 99 3.26 15.78 -4.74
N TYR A 100 3.97 15.00 -3.95
CA TYR A 100 5.38 15.26 -3.67
C TYR A 100 6.22 15.33 -4.95
N LYS A 101 6.05 14.36 -5.85
CA LYS A 101 6.73 14.36 -7.18
C LYS A 101 6.42 15.63 -7.96
N THR A 102 5.17 16.04 -8.02
CA THR A 102 4.74 17.23 -8.77
C THR A 102 5.43 18.49 -8.23
N GLU A 103 5.46 18.68 -6.92
CA GLU A 103 6.07 19.85 -6.30
C GLU A 103 7.61 19.84 -6.44
N ARG A 104 8.24 18.68 -6.32
CA ARG A 104 9.69 18.55 -6.55
C ARG A 104 10.08 18.79 -8.01
N SER A 105 9.28 18.32 -8.95
CA SER A 105 9.51 18.55 -10.38
C SER A 105 9.33 20.03 -10.77
N ALA A 106 8.55 20.79 -10.00
CA ALA A 106 8.39 22.24 -10.15
C ALA A 106 9.58 23.03 -9.57
N GLY A 107 10.58 22.37 -8.97
CA GLY A 107 11.80 23.01 -8.45
C GLY A 107 11.73 23.45 -7.01
N LYS A 108 10.67 23.12 -6.27
CA LYS A 108 10.54 23.48 -4.85
C LYS A 108 11.55 22.72 -3.99
N SER A 109 11.94 23.30 -2.86
CA SER A 109 12.77 22.64 -1.88
C SER A 109 12.09 21.38 -1.33
N LYS A 110 12.87 20.44 -0.76
CA LYS A 110 12.29 19.21 -0.21
C LYS A 110 11.28 19.48 0.89
N GLN A 111 11.55 20.44 1.79
CA GLN A 111 10.66 20.80 2.89
C GLN A 111 9.35 21.40 2.37
N GLU A 112 9.45 22.33 1.43
CA GLU A 112 8.30 22.97 0.81
C GLU A 112 7.41 22.00 0.05
N ALA A 113 8.04 21.12 -0.76
CA ALA A 113 7.33 20.10 -1.51
C ALA A 113 6.60 19.10 -0.60
N ILE A 114 7.22 18.67 0.51
CA ILE A 114 6.59 17.77 1.47
C ILE A 114 5.43 18.47 2.19
N THR A 115 5.62 19.71 2.64
CA THR A 115 4.57 20.47 3.34
C THR A 115 3.33 20.63 2.44
N ILE A 116 3.52 20.97 1.19
CA ILE A 116 2.42 21.13 0.22
C ILE A 116 1.78 19.78 -0.10
N ALA A 117 2.59 18.75 -0.37
CA ALA A 117 2.07 17.42 -0.63
C ALA A 117 1.25 16.87 0.56
N HIS A 118 1.75 17.06 1.77
CA HIS A 118 1.07 16.64 2.99
C HIS A 118 -0.24 17.41 3.18
N SER A 119 -0.22 18.75 3.17
CA SER A 119 -1.42 19.57 3.38
C SER A 119 -2.50 19.33 2.31
N SER A 120 -2.11 19.11 1.06
CA SER A 120 -3.06 18.83 -0.04
C SER A 120 -3.60 17.40 -0.05
N SER A 121 -2.89 16.44 0.52
CA SER A 121 -3.30 15.02 0.50
C SER A 121 -4.02 14.58 1.77
N ILE A 122 -3.76 15.23 2.91
CA ILE A 122 -4.26 14.80 4.22
C ILE A 122 -5.79 14.71 4.27
N GLN A 123 -6.48 15.67 3.68
CA GLN A 123 -7.95 15.67 3.65
C GLN A 123 -8.51 14.47 2.89
N SER A 124 -7.94 14.15 1.72
CA SER A 124 -8.37 12.99 0.92
C SER A 124 -8.08 11.68 1.64
N VAL A 125 -6.91 11.57 2.28
CA VAL A 125 -6.52 10.38 3.05
C VAL A 125 -7.47 10.16 4.23
N ILE A 126 -7.79 11.22 4.99
CA ILE A 126 -8.71 11.14 6.14
C ILE A 126 -10.12 10.73 5.67
N VAL A 127 -10.66 11.39 4.63
CA VAL A 127 -12.00 11.07 4.14
C VAL A 127 -12.09 9.63 3.65
N SER A 128 -11.12 9.17 2.87
CA SER A 128 -11.10 7.78 2.37
C SER A 128 -10.96 6.76 3.50
N ALA A 129 -10.06 7.00 4.46
CA ALA A 129 -9.87 6.10 5.59
C ALA A 129 -11.09 6.04 6.50
N LEU A 130 -11.73 7.19 6.79
CA LEU A 130 -12.95 7.22 7.60
C LEU A 130 -14.14 6.59 6.87
N SER A 131 -14.25 6.75 5.55
CA SER A 131 -15.29 6.07 4.76
C SER A 131 -15.13 4.55 4.80
N PHE A 132 -13.90 4.06 4.63
CA PHE A 132 -13.61 2.64 4.72
C PHE A 132 -13.82 2.11 6.16
N PHE A 133 -13.38 2.87 7.17
CA PHE A 133 -13.65 2.57 8.58
C PHE A 133 -15.14 2.45 8.85
N ALA A 134 -15.94 3.45 8.46
CA ALA A 134 -17.38 3.47 8.71
C ALA A 134 -18.09 2.29 8.03
N ALA A 135 -17.72 1.96 6.79
CA ALA A 135 -18.28 0.84 6.06
C ALA A 135 -17.97 -0.50 6.75
N THR A 136 -16.71 -0.74 7.09
CA THR A 136 -16.28 -2.01 7.71
C THR A 136 -16.76 -2.13 9.15
N PHE A 137 -16.68 -1.05 9.94
CA PHE A 137 -17.16 -1.03 11.31
C PHE A 137 -18.67 -1.22 11.40
N GLY A 138 -19.43 -0.59 10.49
CA GLY A 138 -20.88 -0.78 10.40
C GLY A 138 -21.27 -2.23 10.15
N VAL A 139 -20.62 -2.90 9.20
CA VAL A 139 -20.84 -4.34 8.96
C VAL A 139 -20.44 -5.17 10.18
N GLY A 140 -19.33 -4.84 10.82
CA GLY A 140 -18.85 -5.53 12.03
C GLY A 140 -19.82 -5.46 13.20
N LEU A 141 -20.56 -4.34 13.35
CA LEU A 141 -21.56 -4.16 14.40
C LEU A 141 -22.87 -4.91 14.13
N TYR A 142 -23.28 -4.99 12.86
CA TYR A 142 -24.56 -5.58 12.46
C TYR A 142 -24.49 -7.06 12.13
N SER A 143 -23.30 -7.63 12.01
CA SER A 143 -23.14 -9.04 11.64
C SER A 143 -23.33 -9.96 12.84
N ASP A 144 -24.28 -10.87 12.75
CA ASP A 144 -24.47 -11.95 13.72
C ASP A 144 -23.47 -13.11 13.55
N ILE A 145 -22.61 -13.06 12.52
CA ILE A 145 -21.60 -14.08 12.26
C ILE A 145 -20.28 -13.61 12.86
N ASP A 146 -19.82 -14.28 13.90
CA ASP A 146 -18.59 -13.93 14.64
C ASP A 146 -17.36 -13.75 13.76
N MET A 147 -17.21 -14.60 12.73
CA MET A 147 -16.10 -14.52 11.79
C MET A 147 -16.14 -13.21 11.00
N ILE A 148 -17.29 -12.83 10.47
CA ILE A 148 -17.46 -11.59 9.67
C ILE A 148 -17.28 -10.38 10.57
N SER A 149 -17.89 -10.37 11.75
CA SER A 149 -17.73 -9.29 12.73
C SER A 149 -16.25 -9.08 13.10
N SER A 150 -15.54 -10.16 13.41
CA SER A 150 -14.11 -10.12 13.73
C SER A 150 -13.25 -9.57 12.59
N LEU A 151 -13.49 -10.04 11.36
CA LEU A 151 -12.77 -9.57 10.17
C LEU A 151 -13.03 -8.09 9.91
N CYS A 152 -14.29 -7.67 9.95
CA CYS A 152 -14.67 -6.27 9.70
C CYS A 152 -14.11 -5.32 10.76
N ASN A 153 -14.11 -5.70 12.03
CA ASN A 153 -13.50 -4.92 13.11
C ASN A 153 -11.98 -4.79 12.95
N LEU A 154 -11.31 -5.86 12.52
CA LEU A 154 -9.87 -5.83 12.21
C LEU A 154 -9.56 -4.93 11.02
N MET A 155 -10.38 -4.96 9.97
CA MET A 155 -10.24 -4.09 8.80
C MET A 155 -10.49 -2.63 9.15
N ALA A 156 -11.51 -2.33 9.94
CA ALA A 156 -11.82 -1.00 10.44
C ALA A 156 -10.64 -0.43 11.24
N ARG A 157 -10.10 -1.21 12.18
CA ARG A 157 -8.90 -0.82 12.94
C ARG A 157 -7.69 -0.63 12.03
N GLY A 158 -7.50 -1.52 11.06
CA GLY A 158 -6.43 -1.44 10.06
C GLY A 158 -6.48 -0.14 9.24
N ALA A 159 -7.67 0.32 8.86
CA ALA A 159 -7.86 1.59 8.16
C ALA A 159 -7.33 2.79 8.96
N ILE A 160 -7.64 2.85 10.23
CA ILE A 160 -7.18 3.92 11.12
C ILE A 160 -5.67 3.87 11.32
N ILE A 161 -5.11 2.69 11.56
CA ILE A 161 -3.65 2.51 11.72
C ILE A 161 -2.92 2.92 10.45
N SER A 162 -3.40 2.48 9.29
CA SER A 162 -2.82 2.82 7.98
C SER A 162 -2.89 4.32 7.71
N MET A 163 -4.00 4.97 8.03
CA MET A 163 -4.15 6.41 7.91
C MET A 163 -3.08 7.15 8.71
N PHE A 164 -2.92 6.83 9.98
CA PHE A 164 -1.90 7.46 10.82
C PHE A 164 -0.49 7.16 10.32
N THR A 165 -0.20 5.92 9.95
CA THR A 165 1.11 5.54 9.44
C THR A 165 1.46 6.32 8.17
N VAL A 166 0.55 6.45 7.22
CA VAL A 166 0.79 7.21 5.99
C VAL A 166 0.96 8.70 6.28
N ILE A 167 0.11 9.30 7.13
CA ILE A 167 0.16 10.74 7.43
C ILE A 167 1.46 11.12 8.14
N PHE A 168 1.95 10.31 9.08
CA PHE A 168 3.13 10.65 9.88
C PHE A 168 4.42 10.06 9.36
N MET A 169 4.41 8.79 8.95
CA MET A 169 5.63 8.08 8.60
C MET A 169 6.09 8.39 7.16
N LEU A 170 5.16 8.51 6.21
CA LEU A 170 5.52 8.71 4.81
C LEU A 170 6.24 10.06 4.56
N PRO A 171 5.80 11.20 5.10
CA PRO A 171 6.54 12.45 4.97
C PRO A 171 7.95 12.38 5.59
N SER A 172 8.08 11.71 6.73
CA SER A 172 9.38 11.49 7.39
C SER A 172 10.33 10.66 6.52
N MET A 173 9.82 9.61 5.89
CA MET A 173 10.59 8.80 4.95
C MET A 173 11.02 9.60 3.71
N PHE A 174 10.17 10.45 3.18
CA PHE A 174 10.55 11.34 2.07
C PHE A 174 11.64 12.35 2.48
N MET A 175 11.60 12.86 3.71
CA MET A 175 12.66 13.74 4.22
C MET A 175 14.02 13.05 4.31
N ILE A 176 14.04 11.81 4.77
CA ILE A 176 15.28 11.03 4.96
C ILE A 176 15.83 10.59 3.60
N PHE A 177 14.99 10.03 2.75
CA PHE A 177 15.37 9.38 1.49
C PHE A 177 15.26 10.27 0.25
N ASP A 178 15.02 11.60 0.39
CA ASP A 178 14.87 12.51 -0.75
C ASP A 178 16.03 12.41 -1.76
N LYS A 179 17.27 12.37 -1.28
CA LYS A 179 18.45 12.23 -2.14
C LYS A 179 18.43 10.93 -2.95
N LEU A 180 18.05 9.82 -2.30
CA LEU A 180 17.95 8.51 -2.95
C LEU A 180 16.81 8.49 -3.97
N ILE A 181 15.67 9.07 -3.63
CA ILE A 181 14.51 9.18 -4.49
C ILE A 181 14.84 10.01 -5.72
N CYS A 182 15.46 11.19 -5.56
CA CYS A 182 15.80 12.07 -6.66
C CYS A 182 16.87 11.46 -7.60
N HIS A 183 17.78 10.64 -7.08
CA HIS A 183 18.83 9.99 -7.86
C HIS A 183 18.31 8.78 -8.67
N THR A 184 17.38 8.01 -8.09
CA THR A 184 16.87 6.77 -8.71
C THR A 184 15.57 6.95 -9.49
N SER A 185 14.93 8.13 -9.39
CA SER A 185 13.61 8.37 -9.99
C SER A 185 13.71 9.31 -11.19
N ILE A 186 12.98 8.98 -12.24
CA ILE A 186 12.86 9.82 -13.42
C ILE A 186 11.75 10.85 -13.21
N GLY A 187 12.05 12.14 -13.38
CA GLY A 187 11.06 13.22 -13.30
C GLY A 187 10.86 13.84 -11.93
N PHE A 188 11.77 13.60 -10.96
CA PHE A 188 11.73 14.24 -9.64
C PHE A 188 12.53 15.55 -9.55
N THR A 189 13.45 15.80 -10.49
CA THR A 189 14.18 17.06 -10.56
C THR A 189 13.69 17.87 -11.77
N PRO A 190 13.78 19.21 -11.76
CA PRO A 190 13.38 20.05 -12.89
C PRO A 190 14.05 19.63 -14.20
N GLU A 191 15.33 19.26 -14.17
CA GLU A 191 16.07 18.78 -15.34
C GLU A 191 15.55 17.44 -15.87
N SER A 192 15.25 16.49 -14.98
CA SER A 192 14.73 15.18 -15.39
C SER A 192 13.29 15.28 -15.88
N ALA A 193 12.49 16.17 -15.31
CA ALA A 193 11.12 16.47 -15.75
C ALA A 193 11.11 17.13 -17.14
N ALA A 194 12.01 18.06 -17.40
CA ALA A 194 12.18 18.69 -18.73
C ALA A 194 12.60 17.66 -19.78
N LYS A 195 13.56 16.78 -19.48
CA LYS A 195 13.97 15.68 -20.37
C LYS A 195 12.82 14.69 -20.66
N GLU A 196 11.99 14.40 -19.68
CA GLU A 196 10.82 13.50 -19.87
C GLU A 196 9.76 14.15 -20.76
N LYS A 197 9.47 15.45 -20.58
CA LYS A 197 8.56 16.21 -21.45
C LYS A 197 9.05 16.23 -22.90
N ALA A 198 10.31 16.59 -23.13
CA ALA A 198 10.91 16.60 -24.48
C ALA A 198 10.89 15.21 -25.15
N ARG A 199 11.07 14.12 -24.37
CA ARG A 199 10.97 12.76 -24.88
C ARG A 199 9.53 12.37 -25.27
N LYS A 200 8.54 12.81 -24.51
CA LYS A 200 7.11 12.58 -24.82
C LYS A 200 6.70 13.34 -26.10
N GLU A 201 7.14 14.59 -26.25
CA GLU A 201 6.86 15.41 -27.45
C GLU A 201 7.48 14.82 -28.73
N ARG A 202 8.74 14.36 -28.65
CA ARG A 202 9.38 13.65 -29.75
C ARG A 202 8.62 12.38 -30.17
N ARG A 203 8.11 11.59 -29.20
CA ARG A 203 7.30 10.39 -29.48
C ARG A 203 5.98 10.73 -30.15
N HIS A 204 5.31 11.79 -29.72
CA HIS A 204 4.08 12.26 -30.33
C HIS A 204 4.30 12.79 -31.75
N HIS A 205 5.44 13.46 -31.99
CA HIS A 205 5.78 13.98 -33.32
C HIS A 205 6.12 12.86 -34.32
N VAL A 206 6.78 11.79 -33.86
CA VAL A 206 7.09 10.60 -34.67
C VAL A 206 5.82 9.79 -35.01
N SER A 207 4.88 9.72 -34.07
CA SER A 207 3.61 9.01 -34.29
C SER A 207 2.62 9.74 -35.22
N ARG A 208 2.85 11.06 -35.45
CA ARG A 208 1.98 11.89 -36.30
C ARG A 208 2.51 12.02 -37.73
N LYS A 209 3.68 11.48 -38.08
CA LYS A 209 4.15 11.47 -39.49
C LYS A 209 3.27 10.48 -40.26
N PRO A 210 2.53 10.94 -41.30
CA PRO A 210 1.77 10.05 -42.15
C PRO A 210 2.73 9.06 -42.81
N LYS A 211 2.41 7.78 -42.83
CA LYS A 211 3.05 6.79 -43.67
C LYS A 211 2.75 7.24 -45.13
N LEU A 212 3.74 7.85 -45.76
CA LEU A 212 3.75 8.04 -47.21
C LEU A 212 3.88 6.64 -47.82
N SER A 213 2.77 6.15 -48.30
CA SER A 213 2.72 4.99 -49.20
C SER A 213 3.13 5.40 -50.58
#